data_558a00c9d99b40a6b0f6339130f73ce7
#
_entry.id   558a00c9d99b40a6b0f6339130f73ce7
#
_cell.length_a   1.000
_cell.length_b   1.000
_cell.length_c   1.000
_cell.angle_alpha   90.00
_cell.angle_beta   90.00
_cell.angle_gamma   90.00
#
_symmetry.space_group_name_H-M   'P 1'
#
loop_
_entity.id
_entity.type
_entity.pdbx_description
1 polymer ?
#
loop_
_entity_poly.entity_id
_entity_poly.type
_entity_poly.pdbx_seq_one_letter_code
_entity_poly.pdbx_strand_id
1 'polypeptide(L)'
;MPLFRLLLLLFSLAPSAVLALPANKPTSGYARVAVETSVGTMVXAVDLKRAPRTSANXLTYVDDGRFDGVTFYRAARRKSNPKLGLXXGGIDTDLRRSLPPIRHEPTSQTGLRHLDATVSMARPNRPNSAAGXFFITVGATPNMDARGTYIGYAAFGHVVAGMDVVKKILAVPTXXGSGPMRGQMIVKPIRILRARRLDGRPTPSRAPKPWLLGLKRTAK
;
A
#
# COMPACT_ATOMS: atom_id res chain seq x y z
N MET A 1 -20.72 -53.61 27.83
CA MET A 1 -20.03 -52.38 28.25
C MET A 1 -19.97 -51.41 27.10
N PRO A 2 -20.79 -50.43 27.11
CA PRO A 2 -20.71 -49.45 26.06
C PRO A 2 -19.44 -48.66 26.25
N LEU A 3 -18.63 -48.73 25.27
CA LEU A 3 -17.49 -47.87 25.19
C LEU A 3 -17.97 -46.50 24.74
N PHE A 4 -18.08 -45.64 25.70
CA PHE A 4 -18.27 -44.25 25.39
C PHE A 4 -16.97 -43.75 24.80
N ARG A 5 -16.91 -43.85 23.51
CA ARG A 5 -15.90 -43.11 22.84
C ARG A 5 -16.33 -41.68 22.91
N LEU A 6 -15.70 -40.97 23.77
CA LEU A 6 -15.77 -39.54 23.79
C LEU A 6 -15.23 -39.08 22.45
N LEU A 7 -16.11 -38.78 21.59
CA LEU A 7 -15.71 -38.10 20.37
C LEU A 7 -15.32 -36.71 20.80
N LEU A 8 -14.06 -36.53 21.02
CA LEU A 8 -13.51 -35.21 21.15
C LEU A 8 -13.64 -34.56 19.77
N LEU A 9 -14.75 -33.91 19.60
CA LEU A 9 -14.88 -32.97 18.52
C LEU A 9 -13.89 -31.86 18.79
N LEU A 10 -12.73 -32.02 18.26
CA LEU A 10 -11.81 -30.92 18.14
C LEU A 10 -12.47 -29.92 17.23
N PHE A 11 -13.18 -29.00 17.84
CA PHE A 11 -13.55 -27.79 17.14
C PHE A 11 -12.26 -27.03 16.93
N SER A 12 -11.65 -27.33 15.82
CA SER A 12 -10.66 -26.46 15.28
C SER A 12 -11.40 -25.18 14.94
N LEU A 13 -11.25 -24.22 15.79
CA LEU A 13 -11.66 -22.87 15.47
C LEU A 13 -10.83 -22.43 14.28
N ALA A 14 -11.43 -22.55 13.12
CA ALA A 14 -10.81 -21.99 11.93
C ALA A 14 -10.54 -20.53 12.20
N PRO A 15 -9.30 -20.07 12.02
CA PRO A 15 -9.02 -18.66 12.21
C PRO A 15 -9.92 -17.85 11.29
N SER A 16 -10.18 -16.61 11.66
CA SER A 16 -11.10 -15.74 10.94
C SER A 16 -10.60 -15.38 9.53
N ALA A 17 -9.98 -16.34 8.86
CA ALA A 17 -9.60 -16.27 7.46
C ALA A 17 -10.81 -15.99 6.57
N VAL A 18 -12.01 -16.25 7.09
CA VAL A 18 -13.26 -15.96 6.38
C VAL A 18 -13.37 -14.49 5.99
N LEU A 19 -12.76 -13.58 6.75
CA LEU A 19 -12.85 -12.15 6.49
C LEU A 19 -11.73 -11.62 5.59
N ALA A 20 -10.73 -12.43 5.32
CA ALA A 20 -9.62 -12.00 4.47
C ALA A 20 -9.93 -12.28 3.01
N LEU A 21 -9.57 -11.35 2.13
CA LEU A 21 -9.69 -11.58 0.69
C LEU A 21 -8.71 -12.66 0.26
N PRO A 22 -9.12 -13.55 -0.65
CA PRO A 22 -8.17 -14.53 -1.16
C PRO A 22 -7.05 -13.86 -1.95
N ALA A 23 -5.83 -14.29 -1.69
CA ALA A 23 -4.66 -13.71 -2.33
C ALA A 23 -4.45 -14.23 -3.75
N ASN A 24 -4.96 -15.42 -4.04
CA ASN A 24 -4.63 -16.13 -5.27
C ASN A 24 -5.71 -16.07 -6.35
N LYS A 25 -6.80 -15.34 -6.11
CA LYS A 25 -7.85 -15.22 -7.11
C LYS A 25 -8.58 -13.88 -6.98
N PRO A 26 -9.22 -13.41 -8.08
CA PRO A 26 -9.93 -12.14 -8.07
C PRO A 26 -11.12 -12.14 -7.11
N THR A 27 -11.43 -10.98 -6.55
CA THR A 27 -12.64 -10.76 -5.77
C THR A 27 -13.39 -9.59 -6.38
N SER A 28 -14.69 -9.76 -6.58
CA SER A 28 -15.52 -8.72 -7.17
C SER A 28 -15.39 -7.40 -6.40
N GLY A 29 -15.22 -6.31 -7.15
CA GLY A 29 -15.08 -4.98 -6.56
C GLY A 29 -13.65 -4.61 -6.20
N TYR A 30 -12.69 -5.50 -6.44
CA TYR A 30 -11.27 -5.25 -6.14
C TYR A 30 -10.42 -5.57 -7.35
N ALA A 31 -9.26 -4.92 -7.42
CA ALA A 31 -8.22 -5.32 -8.36
C ALA A 31 -6.95 -5.56 -7.56
N ARG A 32 -6.32 -6.70 -7.79
CA ARG A 32 -5.06 -7.02 -7.12
C ARG A 32 -3.89 -6.45 -7.91
N VAL A 33 -2.86 -6.06 -7.17
CA VAL A 33 -1.60 -5.56 -7.72
C VAL A 33 -0.46 -6.29 -7.04
N ALA A 34 0.45 -6.87 -7.79
CA ALA A 34 1.66 -7.47 -7.25
C ALA A 34 2.74 -6.40 -7.22
N VAL A 35 3.34 -6.18 -6.07
CA VAL A 35 4.46 -5.26 -5.89
C VAL A 35 5.69 -6.11 -5.57
N GLU A 36 6.55 -6.27 -6.57
CA GLU A 36 7.76 -7.09 -6.46
C GLU A 36 8.89 -6.21 -5.99
N THR A 37 9.44 -6.52 -4.83
CA THR A 37 10.53 -5.72 -4.26
C THR A 37 11.81 -6.53 -4.13
N SER A 38 12.90 -5.85 -3.81
CA SER A 38 14.18 -6.51 -3.61
C SER A 38 14.20 -7.43 -2.39
N VAL A 39 13.17 -7.37 -1.54
CA VAL A 39 13.10 -8.23 -0.35
C VAL A 39 11.86 -9.13 -0.34
N GLY A 40 11.18 -9.24 -1.46
CA GLY A 40 10.03 -10.11 -1.61
C GLY A 40 8.85 -9.40 -2.24
N THR A 41 7.79 -10.14 -2.46
CA THR A 41 6.59 -9.65 -3.14
C THR A 41 5.44 -9.51 -2.17
N MET A 42 4.70 -8.42 -2.30
CA MET A 42 3.43 -8.23 -1.62
C MET A 42 2.35 -8.04 -2.67
N VAL A 43 1.12 -8.36 -2.30
CA VAL A 43 -0.03 -8.16 -3.17
C VAL A 43 -1.03 -7.25 -2.49
N UNK A 44 -1.38 -6.12 -3.05
CA UNK A 44 -2.27 -5.22 -2.58
C UNK A 44 -3.52 -5.45 -3.29
N ALA A 45 -4.76 -5.33 -2.66
CA ALA A 45 -6.06 -5.33 -3.35
C ALA A 45 -6.66 -3.95 -3.20
N VAL A 46 -6.93 -3.28 -4.31
CA VAL A 46 -7.48 -1.92 -4.27
C VAL A 46 -8.99 -1.98 -4.45
N ASP A 47 -9.70 -1.14 -3.70
CA ASP A 47 -11.17 -1.17 -3.60
C ASP A 47 -11.76 -0.26 -4.68
N LEU A 48 -12.26 -0.89 -5.74
CA LEU A 48 -12.78 -0.17 -6.89
C LEU A 48 -14.15 0.46 -6.62
N LYS A 49 -14.88 -0.10 -5.67
CA LYS A 49 -16.24 0.38 -5.39
C LYS A 49 -16.26 1.52 -4.39
N ARG A 50 -15.51 1.39 -3.30
CA ARG A 50 -15.57 2.40 -2.23
C ARG A 50 -14.63 3.56 -2.47
N ALA A 51 -13.47 3.28 -3.05
CA ALA A 51 -12.47 4.32 -3.35
C ALA A 51 -12.12 4.29 -4.83
N PRO A 52 -13.09 4.58 -5.70
CA PRO A 52 -12.89 4.39 -7.14
C PRO A 52 -11.83 5.31 -7.73
N ARG A 53 -11.81 6.56 -7.33
CA ARG A 53 -10.84 7.52 -7.90
C ARG A 53 -9.43 7.21 -7.44
N THR A 54 -9.27 6.93 -6.17
CA THR A 54 -7.96 6.62 -5.60
C THR A 54 -7.43 5.31 -6.16
N SER A 55 -8.30 4.31 -6.26
CA SER A 55 -7.92 3.00 -6.81
C SER A 55 -7.54 3.11 -8.28
N ALA A 56 -8.32 3.85 -9.05
CA ALA A 56 -8.01 4.06 -10.48
C ALA A 56 -6.66 4.75 -10.64
N ASN A 57 -6.37 5.70 -9.78
CA ASN A 57 -5.07 6.36 -9.79
C ASN A 57 -3.91 5.36 -9.54
N UNK A 58 -3.91 4.58 -8.55
CA UNK A 58 -3.04 3.64 -8.27
C UNK A 58 -2.79 2.82 -9.39
N LEU A 59 -3.93 2.35 -10.01
CA LEU A 59 -3.81 1.42 -11.15
C LEU A 59 -3.18 2.06 -12.38
N THR A 60 -3.47 3.33 -12.64
CA THR A 60 -2.83 4.01 -13.76
C THR A 60 -1.31 4.10 -13.57
N TYR A 61 -0.85 4.41 -12.36
CA TYR A 61 0.58 4.39 -12.08
C TYR A 61 1.19 3.03 -12.35
N VAL A 62 0.49 1.98 -11.93
CA VAL A 62 0.96 0.61 -12.13
C VAL A 62 1.01 0.28 -13.63
N ASP A 63 -0.08 0.57 -14.34
CA ASP A 63 -0.18 0.23 -15.76
C ASP A 63 0.83 1.01 -16.60
N ASP A 64 1.19 2.22 -16.17
CA ASP A 64 2.20 3.04 -16.85
C ASP A 64 3.63 2.60 -16.52
N GLY A 65 3.81 1.75 -15.50
CA GLY A 65 5.15 1.42 -15.02
C GLY A 65 5.79 2.52 -14.20
N ARG A 66 4.99 3.44 -13.64
CA ARG A 66 5.55 4.60 -12.91
C ARG A 66 6.09 4.23 -11.54
N PHE A 67 5.77 3.04 -11.05
CA PHE A 67 6.35 2.54 -9.80
C PHE A 67 7.55 1.61 -10.02
N ASP A 68 7.86 1.26 -11.26
CA ASP A 68 8.99 0.38 -11.53
C ASP A 68 10.29 1.13 -11.28
N GLY A 69 11.09 0.63 -10.34
CA GLY A 69 12.35 1.24 -9.97
C GLY A 69 12.28 2.28 -8.86
N VAL A 70 11.08 2.63 -8.39
CA VAL A 70 10.99 3.53 -7.22
C VAL A 70 11.20 2.72 -5.94
N THR A 71 11.11 3.37 -4.79
CA THR A 71 11.47 2.71 -3.54
C THR A 71 10.44 2.90 -2.45
N PHE A 72 10.51 2.03 -1.45
CA PHE A 72 10.03 2.35 -0.12
C PHE A 72 11.15 3.12 0.56
N TYR A 73 10.87 4.34 0.99
CA TYR A 73 11.91 5.27 1.45
C TYR A 73 11.76 5.70 2.90
N ARG A 74 10.62 5.41 3.53
CA ARG A 74 10.35 5.85 4.89
C ARG A 74 9.71 4.73 5.69
N ALA A 75 10.18 4.54 6.92
CA ALA A 75 9.60 3.60 7.87
C ALA A 75 9.38 4.33 9.18
N ALA A 76 8.12 4.60 9.49
CA ALA A 76 7.74 5.33 10.68
C ALA A 76 7.19 4.35 11.71
N ARG A 77 8.04 3.95 12.64
CA ARG A 77 7.69 2.98 13.67
C ARG A 77 7.12 3.69 14.89
N ARG A 78 6.17 3.04 15.55
CA ARG A 78 5.63 3.58 16.80
C ARG A 78 6.66 3.44 17.91
N LYS A 79 6.80 4.48 18.71
CA LYS A 79 7.73 4.44 19.84
C LYS A 79 7.32 3.39 20.86
N SER A 80 6.01 3.24 21.09
CA SER A 80 5.50 2.28 22.07
C SER A 80 5.68 0.83 21.63
N ASN A 81 5.73 0.59 20.31
CA ASN A 81 5.92 -0.75 19.78
C ASN A 81 6.47 -0.64 18.36
N PRO A 82 7.79 -0.76 18.19
CA PRO A 82 8.39 -0.54 16.86
C PRO A 82 8.06 -1.61 15.83
N LYS A 83 7.37 -2.67 16.21
CA LYS A 83 6.85 -3.63 15.24
C LYS A 83 5.61 -3.09 14.52
N LEU A 84 5.05 -2.00 15.00
CA LEU A 84 3.90 -1.34 14.42
C LEU A 84 4.31 0.00 13.82
N GLY A 85 3.54 0.46 12.82
CA GLY A 85 3.82 1.74 12.17
C GLY A 85 3.38 1.72 10.72
N LEU A 86 4.12 2.40 9.91
CA LEU A 86 3.79 2.42 8.49
C LEU A 86 5.03 2.53 7.60
N UNK A 87 4.97 2.12 6.30
CA UNK A 87 5.96 2.15 5.33
C UNK A 87 5.49 3.08 4.29
N UNK A 88 5.96 4.11 3.68
CA UNK A 88 5.73 4.94 2.73
C UNK A 88 6.60 4.66 1.63
N GLY A 89 6.04 4.69 0.45
CA GLY A 89 6.74 4.38 -0.81
C GLY A 89 6.10 5.09 -1.98
N GLY A 90 6.71 4.96 -3.12
CA GLY A 90 6.21 5.55 -4.35
C GLY A 90 7.24 6.44 -5.03
N ILE A 91 6.74 7.39 -5.82
CA ILE A 91 7.61 8.20 -6.69
C ILE A 91 8.53 9.18 -5.94
N ASP A 92 8.24 9.40 -4.65
CA ASP A 92 9.06 10.27 -3.80
C ASP A 92 9.25 11.64 -4.45
N THR A 93 10.47 12.01 -4.76
CA THR A 93 10.77 13.30 -5.37
C THR A 93 10.96 13.24 -6.88
N ASP A 94 10.71 12.10 -7.49
CA ASP A 94 10.87 11.97 -8.94
C ASP A 94 9.63 12.48 -9.67
N LEU A 95 9.58 13.79 -9.85
CA LEU A 95 8.42 14.45 -10.47
C LEU A 95 8.22 14.05 -11.92
N ARG A 96 9.25 13.46 -12.56
CA ARG A 96 9.09 12.97 -13.93
C ARG A 96 8.05 11.85 -14.00
N ARG A 97 7.79 11.19 -12.89
CA ARG A 97 6.83 10.09 -12.82
C ARG A 97 5.44 10.53 -12.35
N SER A 98 5.27 11.80 -12.01
CA SER A 98 4.03 12.26 -11.40
C SER A 98 2.93 12.47 -12.42
N LEU A 99 1.75 11.99 -12.10
CA LEU A 99 0.51 12.35 -12.79
C LEU A 99 -0.19 13.45 -11.99
N PRO A 100 -1.17 14.14 -12.57
CA PRO A 100 -1.87 15.17 -11.81
C PRO A 100 -2.48 14.63 -10.54
N PRO A 101 -2.53 15.45 -9.48
CA PRO A 101 -3.11 15.01 -8.22
C PRO A 101 -4.61 14.76 -8.33
N ILE A 102 -5.12 13.97 -7.38
CA ILE A 102 -6.52 13.54 -7.41
C ILE A 102 -7.30 14.12 -6.24
N ARG A 103 -8.62 14.20 -6.43
CA ARG A 103 -9.53 14.62 -5.38
C ARG A 103 -9.51 13.61 -4.24
N HIS A 104 -9.47 14.12 -3.02
CA HIS A 104 -9.45 13.30 -1.81
C HIS A 104 -10.74 12.50 -1.67
N GLU A 105 -10.61 11.23 -1.32
CA GLU A 105 -11.74 10.37 -0.97
C GLU A 105 -11.59 10.00 0.51
N PRO A 106 -12.11 10.84 1.42
CA PRO A 106 -11.89 10.60 2.84
C PRO A 106 -12.62 9.35 3.35
N THR A 107 -12.12 8.80 4.44
CA THR A 107 -12.74 7.62 5.04
C THR A 107 -14.19 7.88 5.48
N SER A 108 -14.51 9.12 5.80
CA SER A 108 -15.90 9.49 6.13
C SER A 108 -16.84 9.33 4.93
N GLN A 109 -16.30 9.40 3.72
CA GLN A 109 -17.08 9.21 2.50
C GLN A 109 -17.06 7.75 2.05
N THR A 110 -15.90 7.11 2.07
CA THR A 110 -15.76 5.75 1.53
C THR A 110 -16.24 4.68 2.51
N GLY A 111 -16.18 4.95 3.80
CA GLY A 111 -16.44 3.95 4.83
C GLY A 111 -15.26 3.03 5.10
N LEU A 112 -14.16 3.21 4.38
CA LEU A 112 -12.92 2.47 4.66
C LEU A 112 -12.26 3.05 5.91
N ARG A 113 -11.40 2.26 6.53
CA ARG A 113 -10.72 2.67 7.75
C ARG A 113 -9.26 2.23 7.68
N HIS A 114 -8.42 2.90 8.46
CA HIS A 114 -7.00 2.52 8.55
C HIS A 114 -6.86 1.40 9.56
N LEU A 115 -7.10 0.18 9.08
CA LEU A 115 -6.90 -1.04 9.84
C LEU A 115 -5.49 -1.56 9.62
N ASP A 116 -5.15 -2.69 10.25
CA ASP A 116 -3.90 -3.37 9.92
C ASP A 116 -3.85 -3.68 8.42
N ALA A 117 -2.69 -3.54 7.82
CA ALA A 117 -2.45 -3.89 6.42
C ALA A 117 -3.21 -3.01 5.41
N THR A 118 -3.57 -1.81 5.80
CA THR A 118 -4.28 -0.88 4.92
C THR A 118 -3.30 -0.16 4.00
N VAL A 119 -3.69 0.02 2.74
CA VAL A 119 -2.97 0.83 1.77
C VAL A 119 -3.70 2.15 1.62
N SER A 120 -2.96 3.26 1.74
CA SER A 120 -3.54 4.59 1.80
C SER A 120 -2.64 5.59 1.07
N MET A 121 -3.21 6.73 0.66
CA MET A 121 -2.43 7.73 -0.07
C MET A 121 -1.70 8.66 0.86
N ALA A 122 -0.42 8.81 0.60
CA ALA A 122 0.36 9.88 1.20
C ALA A 122 0.16 11.16 0.37
N ARG A 123 0.26 12.30 1.02
CA ARG A 123 0.09 13.58 0.34
C ARG A 123 0.73 14.71 1.16
N PRO A 124 1.05 15.83 0.51
CA PRO A 124 1.36 17.05 1.26
C PRO A 124 0.16 17.49 2.09
N ASN A 125 0.36 18.51 2.90
CA ASN A 125 -0.68 18.94 3.86
C ASN A 125 -1.85 19.68 3.21
N ARG A 126 -1.99 19.61 1.90
CA ARG A 126 -3.11 20.22 1.19
C ARG A 126 -4.10 19.16 0.80
N PRO A 127 -5.42 19.44 0.88
CA PRO A 127 -6.38 18.50 0.34
C PRO A 127 -6.24 18.40 -1.18
N ASN A 128 -6.65 17.30 -1.75
CA ASN A 128 -6.65 17.06 -3.19
C ASN A 128 -5.23 17.18 -3.79
N SER A 129 -4.22 16.76 -3.04
CA SER A 129 -2.83 16.83 -3.48
C SER A 129 -2.15 15.47 -3.61
N ALA A 130 -2.88 14.37 -3.38
CA ALA A 130 -2.30 13.04 -3.51
C ALA A 130 -2.02 12.70 -4.96
N ALA A 131 -0.90 12.05 -5.18
CA ALA A 131 -0.50 11.66 -6.54
C ALA A 131 0.11 10.26 -6.57
N GLY A 132 1.41 10.14 -6.36
CA GLY A 132 2.10 8.85 -6.47
C GLY A 132 2.82 8.38 -5.21
N UNK A 133 2.57 8.70 -4.01
CA UNK A 133 3.11 8.31 -2.84
C UNK A 133 2.11 7.63 -2.09
N PHE A 134 2.30 6.55 -1.49
CA PHE A 134 1.36 5.74 -0.73
C PHE A 134 2.04 5.19 0.52
N PHE A 135 1.21 4.75 1.46
CA PHE A 135 1.77 4.07 2.64
C PHE A 135 0.95 2.83 2.96
N ILE A 136 1.57 1.92 3.69
CA ILE A 136 0.96 0.68 4.15
C ILE A 136 1.09 0.64 5.67
N THR A 137 -0.02 0.35 6.36
CA THR A 137 -0.01 0.29 7.82
C THR A 137 0.35 -1.09 8.31
N VAL A 138 1.06 -1.13 9.43
CA VAL A 138 1.24 -2.34 10.23
C VAL A 138 0.62 -2.04 11.59
N GLY A 139 -0.54 -2.61 11.84
CA GLY A 139 -1.39 -2.27 12.97
C GLY A 139 -2.41 -1.20 12.61
N ALA A 140 -3.54 -1.24 13.29
CA ALA A 140 -4.61 -0.26 13.06
C ALA A 140 -4.12 1.14 13.42
N THR A 141 -4.50 2.12 12.60
CA THR A 141 -4.06 3.50 12.77
C THR A 141 -5.27 4.44 12.64
N PRO A 142 -6.21 4.37 13.60
CA PRO A 142 -7.46 5.12 13.46
C PRO A 142 -7.30 6.62 13.48
N ASN A 143 -6.18 7.14 13.99
CA ASN A 143 -5.94 8.58 13.97
C ASN A 143 -5.73 9.12 12.54
N MET A 144 -5.62 8.27 11.55
CA MET A 144 -5.53 8.71 10.16
C MET A 144 -6.89 8.74 9.47
N ASP A 145 -7.94 8.27 10.14
CA ASP A 145 -9.30 8.35 9.61
C ASP A 145 -9.86 9.74 9.76
N ALA A 146 -10.72 10.13 8.82
CA ALA A 146 -11.37 11.44 8.87
C ALA A 146 -12.33 11.52 10.05
N ARG A 147 -12.38 12.68 10.70
CA ARG A 147 -13.37 12.95 11.73
C ARG A 147 -13.49 14.45 11.94
N GLY A 148 -14.72 14.93 12.03
CA GLY A 148 -14.95 16.36 12.16
C GLY A 148 -14.33 17.12 11.00
N THR A 149 -13.53 18.13 11.30
CA THR A 149 -12.84 18.91 10.28
C THR A 149 -11.52 18.29 9.82
N TYR A 150 -11.07 17.24 10.50
CA TYR A 150 -9.86 16.54 10.09
C TYR A 150 -10.18 15.63 8.90
N ILE A 151 -9.56 15.91 7.76
CA ILE A 151 -9.91 15.17 6.53
C ILE A 151 -9.23 13.80 6.45
N GLY A 152 -8.18 13.56 7.23
CA GLY A 152 -7.49 12.28 7.22
C GLY A 152 -6.82 11.95 5.91
N TYR A 153 -6.62 10.66 5.70
CA TYR A 153 -5.96 10.13 4.52
C TYR A 153 -6.90 9.18 3.79
N ALA A 154 -6.67 9.02 2.51
CA ALA A 154 -7.57 8.24 1.64
C ALA A 154 -7.13 6.78 1.61
N ALA A 155 -7.65 5.99 2.55
CA ALA A 155 -7.48 4.54 2.51
C ALA A 155 -8.21 4.00 1.29
N PHE A 156 -7.56 3.09 0.55
CA PHE A 156 -8.17 2.59 -0.68
C PHE A 156 -7.93 1.12 -0.95
N GLY A 157 -7.22 0.43 -0.08
CA GLY A 157 -6.98 -0.98 -0.30
C GLY A 157 -6.31 -1.64 0.89
N HIS A 158 -5.93 -2.88 0.72
CA HIS A 158 -5.23 -3.59 1.79
C HIS A 158 -4.33 -4.68 1.20
N VAL A 159 -3.37 -5.11 1.99
CA VAL A 159 -2.44 -6.16 1.61
C VAL A 159 -3.13 -7.50 1.80
N VAL A 160 -3.16 -8.33 0.77
CA VAL A 160 -3.78 -9.65 0.82
C VAL A 160 -2.74 -10.77 0.83
N ALA A 161 -1.49 -10.46 0.52
CA ALA A 161 -0.39 -11.42 0.62
C ALA A 161 0.90 -10.67 0.83
N GLY A 162 1.84 -11.26 1.55
CA GLY A 162 3.16 -10.67 1.72
C GLY A 162 3.27 -9.69 2.88
N MET A 163 2.41 -9.77 3.89
CA MET A 163 2.58 -8.91 5.08
C MET A 163 3.93 -9.14 5.75
N ASP A 164 4.50 -10.33 5.63
CA ASP A 164 5.85 -10.57 6.14
C ASP A 164 6.88 -9.68 5.43
N VAL A 165 6.68 -9.42 4.14
CA VAL A 165 7.56 -8.50 3.40
C VAL A 165 7.34 -7.07 3.90
N VAL A 166 6.09 -6.67 4.11
CA VAL A 166 5.78 -5.34 4.65
C VAL A 166 6.47 -5.13 6.00
N LYS A 167 6.37 -6.13 6.88
CA LYS A 167 6.99 -6.05 8.21
C LYS A 167 8.50 -6.00 8.11
N LYS A 168 9.09 -6.72 7.17
CA LYS A 168 10.53 -6.68 6.93
C LYS A 168 10.97 -5.26 6.52
N ILE A 169 10.21 -4.62 5.64
CA ILE A 169 10.51 -3.26 5.22
C ILE A 169 10.39 -2.28 6.39
N LEU A 170 9.36 -2.45 7.21
CA LEU A 170 9.18 -1.57 8.38
C LEU A 170 10.38 -1.66 9.33
N ALA A 171 11.06 -2.79 9.37
CA ALA A 171 12.11 -3.07 10.36
C ALA A 171 13.52 -2.66 9.91
N VAL A 172 13.71 -2.20 8.66
CA VAL A 172 15.07 -1.91 8.19
C VAL A 172 15.61 -0.64 8.87
N PRO A 173 16.94 -0.46 8.92
CA PRO A 173 17.53 0.72 9.56
C PRO A 173 17.04 2.02 8.91
N THR A 174 16.83 2.98 9.79
CA THR A 174 16.41 4.32 9.36
C THR A 174 17.29 5.38 9.99
N UNK A 175 17.36 6.53 9.37
CA UNK A 175 18.14 7.58 9.92
C UNK A 175 17.63 8.91 9.43
N UNK A 176 18.41 9.80 9.32
CA UNK A 176 18.08 11.06 8.82
C UNK A 176 16.60 11.41 8.81
N GLY A 177 16.30 12.42 8.00
CA GLY A 177 15.00 13.01 7.92
C GLY A 177 14.90 14.25 8.80
N SER A 178 13.84 15.01 8.59
CA SER A 178 13.64 16.24 9.38
C SER A 178 12.16 16.41 9.70
N GLY A 179 11.88 17.27 10.70
CA GLY A 179 10.52 17.52 11.13
C GLY A 179 9.81 16.24 11.54
N PRO A 180 8.58 16.05 11.08
CA PRO A 180 7.82 14.83 11.43
C PRO A 180 8.46 13.54 10.92
N MET A 181 9.40 13.63 9.99
CA MET A 181 10.05 12.46 9.42
C MET A 181 11.43 12.18 10.03
N ARG A 182 11.81 12.92 11.05
CA ARG A 182 13.12 12.76 11.67
C ARG A 182 13.32 11.32 12.13
N GLY A 183 14.45 10.74 11.69
CA GLY A 183 14.81 9.39 12.07
C GLY A 183 14.07 8.30 11.32
N GLN A 184 13.27 8.65 10.33
CA GLN A 184 12.38 7.70 9.66
C GLN A 184 12.76 7.39 8.22
N MET A 185 13.80 8.04 7.68
CA MET A 185 14.18 7.75 6.30
C MET A 185 14.98 6.46 6.26
N ILE A 186 14.61 5.56 5.37
CA ILE A 186 15.28 4.27 5.25
C ILE A 186 16.70 4.50 4.72
N VAL A 187 17.70 3.94 5.41
CA VAL A 187 19.10 4.16 5.07
C VAL A 187 19.40 3.60 3.68
N LYS A 188 18.93 2.38 3.41
CA LYS A 188 19.06 1.77 2.09
C LYS A 188 17.66 1.50 1.58
N PRO A 189 17.08 2.46 0.84
CA PRO A 189 15.69 2.29 0.40
C PRO A 189 15.45 0.97 -0.32
N ILE A 190 14.28 0.41 -0.09
CA ILE A 190 13.92 -0.90 -0.66
C ILE A 190 13.34 -0.68 -2.05
N ARG A 191 13.98 -1.24 -3.04
CA ARG A 191 13.59 -1.02 -4.43
C ARG A 191 12.34 -1.81 -4.79
N ILE A 192 11.39 -1.15 -5.46
CA ILE A 192 10.28 -1.80 -6.13
C ILE A 192 10.80 -2.17 -7.52
N LEU A 193 10.96 -3.46 -7.76
CA LEU A 193 11.45 -3.92 -9.05
C LEU A 193 10.40 -3.73 -10.12
N ARG A 194 9.16 -4.07 -9.78
CA ARG A 194 8.05 -3.94 -10.70
C ARG A 194 6.73 -3.98 -9.91
N ALA A 195 5.75 -3.18 -10.34
CA ALA A 195 4.38 -3.31 -9.87
C ALA A 195 3.50 -3.65 -11.07
N ARG A 196 2.67 -4.66 -10.94
CA ARG A 196 1.83 -5.08 -12.05
C ARG A 196 0.43 -5.48 -11.59
N ARG A 197 -0.51 -5.16 -12.43
CA ARG A 197 -1.92 -5.49 -12.21
C ARG A 197 -2.14 -6.97 -12.43
N LEU A 198 -2.89 -7.60 -11.54
CA LEU A 198 -3.25 -9.02 -11.66
C LEU A 198 -4.67 -9.22 -12.17
N ASP A 199 -5.54 -8.22 -12.02
CA ASP A 199 -6.94 -8.34 -12.39
C ASP A 199 -7.38 -7.17 -13.25
N GLY A 200 -8.26 -7.46 -14.20
CA GLY A 200 -8.82 -6.46 -15.07
C GLY A 200 -7.89 -6.09 -16.21
N ARG A 201 -8.34 -5.15 -16.99
CA ARG A 201 -7.60 -4.68 -18.16
C ARG A 201 -6.74 -3.49 -17.81
N PRO A 202 -5.49 -3.44 -18.23
CA PRO A 202 -4.67 -2.24 -18.00
C PRO A 202 -5.30 -0.99 -18.61
N THR A 203 -5.17 0.12 -17.90
CA THR A 203 -5.66 1.43 -18.36
C THR A 203 -4.54 2.44 -18.24
N PRO A 204 -3.49 2.29 -19.05
CA PRO A 204 -2.36 3.21 -18.97
C PRO A 204 -2.77 4.62 -19.41
N SER A 205 -2.09 5.60 -18.87
CA SER A 205 -2.30 6.99 -19.28
C SER A 205 -1.58 7.24 -20.61
N ARG A 206 -1.84 8.38 -21.21
CA ARG A 206 -1.08 8.82 -22.38
C ARG A 206 -0.05 9.88 -22.00
N ALA A 207 0.13 10.09 -20.71
CA ALA A 207 1.07 11.09 -20.23
C ALA A 207 2.51 10.69 -20.54
N PRO A 208 3.39 11.64 -20.74
CA PRO A 208 4.79 11.34 -21.04
C PRO A 208 5.46 10.52 -19.95
N LYS A 209 6.46 9.75 -20.34
CA LYS A 209 7.25 8.92 -19.44
C LYS A 209 8.73 9.29 -19.57
N PRO A 210 9.09 10.52 -19.18
CA PRO A 210 10.46 11.01 -19.46
C PRO A 210 11.55 10.25 -18.73
N TRP A 211 11.25 9.55 -17.65
CA TRP A 211 12.27 8.76 -16.95
C TRP A 211 12.82 7.63 -17.83
N LEU A 212 12.06 7.20 -18.83
CA LEU A 212 12.52 6.15 -19.73
C LEU A 212 13.60 6.61 -20.69
N LEU A 213 13.66 7.89 -20.95
CA LEU A 213 14.68 8.45 -21.85
C LEU A 213 16.08 8.29 -21.28
N GLY A 214 16.20 8.40 -19.92
CA GLY A 214 17.47 8.20 -19.28
C GLY A 214 17.97 6.77 -19.43
N LEU A 215 17.07 5.80 -19.41
CA LEU A 215 17.45 4.41 -19.58
C LEU A 215 18.02 4.15 -20.98
N LYS A 216 17.44 4.78 -21.98
CA LYS A 216 17.95 4.62 -23.35
C LYS A 216 19.36 5.18 -23.50
N ARG A 217 19.69 6.28 -22.83
CA ARG A 217 21.02 6.86 -22.90
C ARG A 217 22.07 5.95 -22.27
N THR A 218 21.72 5.30 -21.18
CA THR A 218 22.67 4.45 -20.47
C THR A 218 22.86 3.11 -21.16
N ALA A 219 21.99 2.75 -22.09
CA ALA A 219 22.06 1.48 -22.78
C ALA A 219 23.08 1.45 -23.91
N LYS A 220 23.74 2.57 -24.25
CA LYS A 220 24.76 2.62 -25.30
C LYS A 220 26.08 2.01 -24.83
#